data_086ce983d6c57c963c8588f54855abc4
#
_entry.id   086ce983d6c57c963c8588f54855abc4
#
_cell.length_a   1.000
_cell.length_b   1.000
_cell.length_c   1.000
_cell.angle_alpha   90.00
_cell.angle_beta   90.00
_cell.angle_gamma   90.00
#
_symmetry.space_group_name_H-M   'P 1'
#
loop_
_entity.id
_entity.type
_entity.pdbx_description
1 polymer ?
#
loop_
_entity_poly.entity_id
_entity_poly.type
_entity_poly.pdbx_seq_one_letter_code
_entity_poly.pdbx_strand_id
1 'polypeptide(L)'
;MTGVEKKIIGFVREYAALIIFVLATLAGVLIRMAGMDFRSDDYNSFLSGWWNVIADQDFSGLSQQVGNYNIPYQVIIFILTRITGEALHAYKIVSVVFDFALAGGVGLLVANYRKENFFNFVPVLSYAVTLCTLTVVLNSAFWGQCDSMYVSLIIFAILCTVKDKHIPAFVLLGAALAFKLQMVFILPLYIYYYVSSKKISILHFLIIPLTDIVMCLPAVFFGRPFFDIIKIYADQTDYGKQIQMNYPNVYAFMCNGQSVENYYLLKPLSIVLTMGILAAGLFIVLHKKVDLNKRDKLMMTGIWTSFTCLMFLSSMHERYSYLLDILLIAYFFMTKKHPFVALTSLLISLRGYCYYLFANYEALTLGQTAVINIALYAYVTFIFVRETVLDKPTLRFAHSEK
;
A
#
# COMPACT_ATOMS: atom_id res chain seq x y z
N MET A 1 10.83 -41.78 20.82
CA MET A 1 10.74 -40.44 21.43
C MET A 1 10.68 -40.56 22.94
N THR A 2 11.56 -39.89 23.62
CA THR A 2 11.60 -39.83 25.10
C THR A 2 10.42 -39.02 25.65
N GLY A 3 10.12 -39.19 26.97
CA GLY A 3 9.07 -38.40 27.61
C GLY A 3 9.34 -36.88 27.58
N VAL A 4 10.59 -36.44 27.57
CA VAL A 4 11.02 -35.05 27.45
C VAL A 4 10.73 -34.50 26.04
N GLU A 5 11.11 -35.25 25.00
CA GLU A 5 10.82 -34.87 23.61
C GLU A 5 9.30 -34.65 23.37
N LYS A 6 8.46 -35.58 23.90
CA LYS A 6 6.99 -35.43 23.76
C LYS A 6 6.47 -34.18 24.45
N LYS A 7 7.02 -33.83 25.65
CA LYS A 7 6.65 -32.58 26.34
C LYS A 7 7.08 -31.34 25.58
N ILE A 8 8.31 -31.33 25.02
CA ILE A 8 8.82 -30.20 24.24
C ILE A 8 7.96 -30.01 22.96
N ILE A 9 7.67 -31.08 22.23
CA ILE A 9 6.83 -31.02 21.03
C ILE A 9 5.41 -30.57 21.38
N GLY A 10 4.85 -31.06 22.48
CA GLY A 10 3.53 -30.61 22.97
C GLY A 10 3.52 -29.11 23.24
N PHE A 11 4.53 -28.62 23.98
CA PHE A 11 4.69 -27.18 24.25
C PHE A 11 4.85 -26.36 22.96
N VAL A 12 5.75 -26.76 22.05
CA VAL A 12 5.93 -26.04 20.79
C VAL A 12 4.64 -26.00 19.96
N ARG A 13 3.89 -27.12 19.92
CA ARG A 13 2.63 -27.18 19.18
C ARG A 13 1.55 -26.27 19.79
N GLU A 14 1.46 -26.21 21.13
CA GLU A 14 0.50 -25.39 21.86
C GLU A 14 0.80 -23.91 21.69
N TYR A 15 2.07 -23.51 21.79
CA TYR A 15 2.50 -22.10 21.74
C TYR A 15 3.08 -21.67 20.39
N ALA A 16 2.97 -22.47 19.33
CA ALA A 16 3.59 -22.19 18.02
C ALA A 16 3.27 -20.80 17.49
N ALA A 17 2.00 -20.36 17.56
CA ALA A 17 1.60 -19.04 17.08
C ALA A 17 2.26 -17.92 17.90
N LEU A 18 2.27 -18.03 19.24
CA LEU A 18 2.91 -17.05 20.11
C LEU A 18 4.43 -17.00 19.89
N ILE A 19 5.07 -18.16 19.74
CA ILE A 19 6.51 -18.25 19.42
C ILE A 19 6.80 -17.54 18.09
N ILE A 20 6.02 -17.82 17.04
CA ILE A 20 6.19 -17.17 15.74
C ILE A 20 5.96 -15.66 15.87
N PHE A 21 4.94 -15.22 16.60
CA PHE A 21 4.67 -13.79 16.81
C PHE A 21 5.87 -13.09 17.45
N VAL A 22 6.41 -13.66 18.55
CA VAL A 22 7.55 -13.07 19.26
C VAL A 22 8.80 -13.07 18.39
N LEU A 23 9.12 -14.20 17.76
CA LEU A 23 10.30 -14.31 16.91
C LEU A 23 10.22 -13.39 15.69
N ALA A 24 9.07 -13.30 15.02
CA ALA A 24 8.88 -12.40 13.88
C ALA A 24 8.96 -10.93 14.30
N THR A 25 8.41 -10.58 15.47
CA THR A 25 8.49 -9.22 16.02
C THR A 25 9.95 -8.85 16.31
N LEU A 26 10.69 -9.72 17.00
CA LEU A 26 12.12 -9.51 17.28
C LEU A 26 12.94 -9.44 15.98
N ALA A 27 12.74 -10.36 15.05
CA ALA A 27 13.41 -10.34 13.76
C ALA A 27 13.06 -9.06 12.97
N GLY A 28 11.79 -8.65 12.99
CA GLY A 28 11.33 -7.42 12.37
C GLY A 28 12.03 -6.18 12.93
N VAL A 29 12.25 -6.11 14.24
CA VAL A 29 13.04 -5.04 14.88
C VAL A 29 14.51 -5.11 14.45
N LEU A 30 15.14 -6.28 14.59
CA LEU A 30 16.57 -6.46 14.31
C LEU A 30 16.94 -6.15 12.85
N ILE A 31 16.12 -6.61 11.90
CA ILE A 31 16.34 -6.35 10.47
C ILE A 31 16.24 -4.84 10.19
N ARG A 32 15.31 -4.13 10.86
CA ARG A 32 15.17 -2.67 10.69
C ARG A 32 16.31 -1.89 11.32
N MET A 33 16.85 -2.36 12.44
CA MET A 33 18.04 -1.75 13.04
C MET A 33 19.22 -1.73 12.05
N ALA A 34 19.39 -2.76 11.22
CA ALA A 34 20.44 -2.79 10.20
C ALA A 34 20.29 -1.71 9.12
N GLY A 35 19.08 -1.20 8.90
CA GLY A 35 18.79 -0.14 7.91
C GLY A 35 18.79 1.28 8.48
N MET A 36 18.80 1.46 9.81
CA MET A 36 18.53 2.76 10.42
C MET A 36 19.54 3.84 10.01
N ASP A 37 20.82 3.49 9.86
CA ASP A 37 21.90 4.42 9.49
C ASP A 37 22.07 4.57 7.96
N PHE A 38 21.37 3.77 7.15
CA PHE A 38 21.42 3.88 5.70
C PHE A 38 20.80 5.20 5.24
N ARG A 39 21.53 5.98 4.42
CA ARG A 39 21.07 7.25 3.87
C ARG A 39 20.68 7.07 2.41
N SER A 40 19.39 7.08 2.13
CA SER A 40 18.88 7.05 0.76
C SER A 40 19.10 8.39 0.04
N ASP A 41 19.04 8.36 -1.30
CA ASP A 41 19.12 9.59 -2.10
C ASP A 41 17.97 10.54 -1.77
N ASP A 42 16.76 10.04 -1.51
CA ASP A 42 15.63 10.86 -1.08
C ASP A 42 15.89 11.56 0.26
N TYR A 43 16.56 10.88 1.20
CA TYR A 43 16.95 11.51 2.47
C TYR A 43 17.94 12.64 2.24
N ASN A 44 18.99 12.39 1.46
CA ASN A 44 20.04 13.36 1.22
C ASN A 44 19.55 14.57 0.38
N SER A 45 18.70 14.30 -0.62
CA SER A 45 18.23 15.33 -1.57
C SER A 45 17.03 16.13 -1.07
N PHE A 46 16.20 15.55 -0.20
CA PHE A 46 14.92 16.15 0.20
C PHE A 46 14.69 16.16 1.71
N LEU A 47 14.63 14.98 2.36
CA LEU A 47 14.12 14.87 3.72
C LEU A 47 14.96 15.62 4.74
N SER A 48 16.29 15.58 4.62
CA SER A 48 17.20 16.31 5.50
C SER A 48 17.03 17.84 5.38
N GLY A 49 16.88 18.34 4.14
CA GLY A 49 16.62 19.75 3.88
C GLY A 49 15.27 20.21 4.45
N TRP A 50 14.22 19.41 4.27
CA TRP A 50 12.88 19.72 4.83
C TRP A 50 12.90 19.72 6.35
N TRP A 51 13.61 18.78 6.97
CA TRP A 51 13.78 18.74 8.42
C TRP A 51 14.42 20.04 8.93
N ASN A 52 15.53 20.47 8.33
CA ASN A 52 16.23 21.67 8.75
C ASN A 52 15.35 22.93 8.65
N VAL A 53 14.65 23.09 7.51
CA VAL A 53 13.72 24.21 7.31
C VAL A 53 12.62 24.23 8.38
N ILE A 54 12.08 23.06 8.76
CA ILE A 54 11.03 22.97 9.78
C ILE A 54 11.60 23.15 11.18
N ALA A 55 12.80 22.64 11.46
CA ALA A 55 13.47 22.73 12.77
C ALA A 55 13.86 24.16 13.13
N ASP A 56 14.34 24.92 12.13
CA ASP A 56 14.80 26.28 12.31
C ASP A 56 13.67 27.31 12.52
N GLN A 57 12.41 26.88 12.31
CA GLN A 57 11.23 27.73 12.44
C GLN A 57 10.38 27.28 13.64
N ASP A 58 9.77 28.26 14.31
CA ASP A 58 8.73 28.02 15.30
C ASP A 58 7.44 27.53 14.62
N PHE A 59 6.28 27.73 15.23
CA PHE A 59 4.98 27.38 14.64
C PHE A 59 4.75 28.00 13.25
N SER A 60 5.46 29.07 12.91
CA SER A 60 5.48 29.64 11.55
C SER A 60 5.92 28.63 10.48
N GLY A 61 6.71 27.62 10.83
CA GLY A 61 7.11 26.54 9.93
C GLY A 61 5.93 25.71 9.40
N LEU A 62 4.77 25.78 10.04
CA LEU A 62 3.53 25.15 9.56
C LEU A 62 2.74 26.05 8.60
N SER A 63 3.01 27.36 8.53
CA SER A 63 2.27 28.33 7.72
C SER A 63 2.56 28.21 6.22
N GLN A 64 3.62 27.52 5.81
CA GLN A 64 4.02 27.35 4.42
C GLN A 64 4.35 25.90 4.09
N GLN A 65 4.25 25.55 2.81
CA GLN A 65 4.58 24.20 2.34
C GLN A 65 6.10 24.00 2.37
N VAL A 66 6.52 22.92 3.02
CA VAL A 66 7.91 22.44 2.99
C VAL A 66 7.91 21.05 2.35
N GLY A 67 8.61 20.94 1.22
CA GLY A 67 8.62 19.71 0.44
C GLY A 67 7.30 19.43 -0.31
N ASN A 68 7.14 18.19 -0.76
CA ASN A 68 6.01 17.75 -1.56
C ASN A 68 5.09 16.74 -0.83
N TYR A 69 5.29 16.51 0.47
CA TYR A 69 4.38 15.70 1.28
C TYR A 69 3.18 16.51 1.78
N ASN A 70 2.11 15.80 2.07
CA ASN A 70 0.87 16.39 2.55
C ASN A 70 1.04 17.06 3.91
N ILE A 71 0.17 18.03 4.18
CA ILE A 71 0.23 18.88 5.38
C ILE A 71 0.29 18.06 6.69
N PRO A 72 -0.52 17.01 6.93
CA PRO A 72 -0.44 16.25 8.18
C PRO A 72 0.90 15.57 8.39
N TYR A 73 1.59 15.16 7.32
CA TYR A 73 2.94 14.62 7.46
C TYR A 73 3.93 15.71 7.90
N GLN A 74 3.83 16.93 7.37
CA GLN A 74 4.62 18.08 7.81
C GLN A 74 4.37 18.41 9.30
N VAL A 75 3.11 18.28 9.77
CA VAL A 75 2.78 18.44 11.21
C VAL A 75 3.50 17.40 12.06
N ILE A 76 3.52 16.12 11.62
CA ILE A 76 4.27 15.07 12.33
C ILE A 76 5.76 15.43 12.40
N ILE A 77 6.36 15.84 11.28
CA ILE A 77 7.78 16.23 11.25
C ILE A 77 8.04 17.42 12.16
N PHE A 78 7.17 18.42 12.17
CA PHE A 78 7.27 19.56 13.08
C PHE A 78 7.30 19.10 14.55
N ILE A 79 6.41 18.19 14.94
CA ILE A 79 6.41 17.63 16.30
C ILE A 79 7.73 16.91 16.60
N LEU A 80 8.22 16.11 15.67
CA LEU A 80 9.45 15.34 15.84
C LEU A 80 10.69 16.25 15.98
N THR A 81 10.73 17.37 15.26
CA THR A 81 11.85 18.36 15.41
C THR A 81 11.90 18.98 16.81
N ARG A 82 10.81 18.94 17.58
CA ARG A 82 10.78 19.42 18.98
C ARG A 82 11.18 18.34 20.00
N ILE A 83 11.24 17.08 19.57
CA ILE A 83 11.57 15.92 20.43
C ILE A 83 13.03 15.50 20.24
N THR A 84 13.55 15.55 19.01
CA THR A 84 14.89 15.07 18.67
C THR A 84 15.53 15.94 17.57
N GLY A 85 16.86 16.04 17.59
CA GLY A 85 17.66 16.62 16.50
C GLY A 85 18.05 15.63 15.40
N GLU A 86 17.74 14.32 15.59
CA GLU A 86 18.18 13.24 14.70
C GLU A 86 17.13 12.95 13.59
N ALA A 87 17.19 13.73 12.51
CA ALA A 87 16.25 13.67 11.40
C ALA A 87 16.11 12.25 10.80
N LEU A 88 17.25 11.60 10.49
CA LEU A 88 17.25 10.29 9.80
C LEU A 88 16.47 9.25 10.56
N HIS A 89 16.77 9.11 11.85
CA HIS A 89 16.11 8.13 12.70
C HIS A 89 14.63 8.49 12.96
N ALA A 90 14.33 9.79 13.11
CA ALA A 90 12.95 10.24 13.34
C ALA A 90 12.02 9.86 12.18
N TYR A 91 12.40 10.14 10.94
CA TYR A 91 11.64 9.74 9.75
C TYR A 91 11.41 8.21 9.71
N LYS A 92 12.48 7.45 9.95
CA LYS A 92 12.42 5.98 9.87
C LYS A 92 11.61 5.36 10.99
N ILE A 93 11.76 5.84 12.24
CA ILE A 93 11.00 5.33 13.38
C ILE A 93 9.50 5.49 13.16
N VAL A 94 9.03 6.64 12.66
CA VAL A 94 7.62 6.83 12.35
C VAL A 94 7.15 5.79 11.34
N SER A 95 7.89 5.62 10.24
CA SER A 95 7.52 4.63 9.21
C SER A 95 7.53 3.21 9.75
N VAL A 96 8.53 2.86 10.56
CA VAL A 96 8.65 1.53 11.21
C VAL A 96 7.47 1.25 12.15
N VAL A 97 7.03 2.23 12.93
CA VAL A 97 5.83 2.05 13.79
C VAL A 97 4.61 1.66 12.95
N PHE A 98 4.44 2.30 11.79
CA PHE A 98 3.35 1.96 10.88
C PHE A 98 3.54 0.61 10.15
N ASP A 99 4.77 0.09 10.01
CA ASP A 99 4.98 -1.28 9.53
C ASP A 99 4.37 -2.32 10.49
N PHE A 100 4.54 -2.12 11.81
CA PHE A 100 3.91 -2.99 12.82
C PHE A 100 2.38 -2.86 12.82
N ALA A 101 1.88 -1.64 12.67
CA ALA A 101 0.44 -1.39 12.52
C ALA A 101 -0.12 -2.09 11.26
N LEU A 102 0.60 -1.99 10.13
CA LEU A 102 0.25 -2.64 8.88
C LEU A 102 0.20 -4.15 9.02
N ALA A 103 1.26 -4.75 9.57
CA ALA A 103 1.33 -6.20 9.79
C ALA A 103 0.22 -6.68 10.73
N GLY A 104 -0.04 -5.93 11.83
CA GLY A 104 -1.15 -6.18 12.74
C GLY A 104 -2.51 -6.09 12.03
N GLY A 105 -2.70 -5.07 11.18
CA GLY A 105 -3.91 -4.89 10.38
C GLY A 105 -4.16 -6.06 9.42
N VAL A 106 -3.12 -6.54 8.72
CA VAL A 106 -3.21 -7.72 7.85
C VAL A 106 -3.57 -8.96 8.66
N GLY A 107 -2.91 -9.20 9.81
CA GLY A 107 -3.24 -10.32 10.70
C GLY A 107 -4.69 -10.30 11.18
N LEU A 108 -5.20 -9.12 11.57
CA LEU A 108 -6.58 -8.92 11.98
C LEU A 108 -7.59 -9.13 10.84
N LEU A 109 -7.24 -8.69 9.63
CA LEU A 109 -8.08 -8.89 8.43
C LEU A 109 -8.19 -10.38 8.08
N VAL A 110 -7.06 -11.11 8.13
CA VAL A 110 -7.01 -12.57 7.92
C VAL A 110 -7.79 -13.30 9.01
N ALA A 111 -7.61 -12.94 10.29
CA ALA A 111 -8.34 -13.51 11.41
C ALA A 111 -9.86 -13.34 11.24
N ASN A 112 -10.29 -12.12 10.85
CA ASN A 112 -11.70 -11.82 10.60
C ASN A 112 -12.28 -12.65 9.44
N TYR A 113 -11.52 -12.81 8.33
CA TYR A 113 -11.97 -13.63 7.20
C TYR A 113 -12.13 -15.09 7.57
N ARG A 114 -11.15 -15.64 8.28
CA ARG A 114 -11.10 -17.05 8.66
C ARG A 114 -11.96 -17.38 9.88
N LYS A 115 -12.54 -16.36 10.52
CA LYS A 115 -13.29 -16.49 11.78
C LYS A 115 -12.43 -17.10 12.90
N GLU A 116 -11.17 -16.72 12.96
CA GLU A 116 -10.15 -17.15 13.90
C GLU A 116 -9.78 -15.99 14.83
N ASN A 117 -9.10 -16.29 15.95
CA ASN A 117 -8.46 -15.27 16.78
C ASN A 117 -7.14 -14.82 16.12
N PHE A 118 -6.68 -13.60 16.46
CA PHE A 118 -5.41 -13.08 15.95
C PHE A 118 -4.25 -14.03 16.27
N PHE A 119 -4.19 -14.60 17.47
CA PHE A 119 -3.12 -15.50 17.88
C PHE A 119 -3.28 -16.95 17.39
N ASN A 120 -4.12 -17.19 16.41
CA ASN A 120 -4.11 -18.46 15.68
C ASN A 120 -2.97 -18.46 14.65
N PHE A 121 -2.57 -19.65 14.22
CA PHE A 121 -1.37 -19.85 13.40
C PHE A 121 -1.36 -19.04 12.09
N VAL A 122 -2.46 -19.05 11.31
CA VAL A 122 -2.50 -18.38 10.01
C VAL A 122 -2.53 -16.85 10.11
N PRO A 123 -3.33 -16.22 11.00
CA PRO A 123 -3.26 -14.79 11.24
C PRO A 123 -1.87 -14.31 11.69
N VAL A 124 -1.25 -15.01 12.65
CA VAL A 124 0.11 -14.68 13.11
C VAL A 124 1.14 -14.87 12.00
N LEU A 125 1.01 -15.93 11.17
CA LEU A 125 1.91 -16.11 10.04
C LEU A 125 1.76 -14.99 9.01
N SER A 126 0.53 -14.50 8.77
CA SER A 126 0.30 -13.35 7.88
C SER A 126 0.92 -12.06 8.43
N TYR A 127 0.83 -11.84 9.75
CA TYR A 127 1.55 -10.77 10.43
C TYR A 127 3.06 -10.89 10.23
N ALA A 128 3.62 -12.06 10.50
CA ALA A 128 5.07 -12.32 10.39
C ALA A 128 5.59 -12.10 8.98
N VAL A 129 4.89 -12.65 7.97
CA VAL A 129 5.27 -12.47 6.56
C VAL A 129 5.18 -11.02 6.16
N THR A 130 4.10 -10.31 6.51
CA THR A 130 3.96 -8.87 6.18
C THR A 130 5.07 -8.06 6.83
N LEU A 131 5.35 -8.26 8.12
CA LEU A 131 6.38 -7.53 8.86
C LEU A 131 7.79 -7.76 8.31
N CYS A 132 8.10 -8.99 7.90
CA CYS A 132 9.42 -9.39 7.42
C CYS A 132 9.55 -9.32 5.88
N THR A 133 8.52 -8.91 5.16
CA THR A 133 8.60 -8.71 3.71
C THR A 133 9.65 -7.65 3.38
N LEU A 134 10.58 -7.99 2.47
CA LEU A 134 11.72 -7.13 2.15
C LEU A 134 11.28 -5.74 1.66
N THR A 135 10.24 -5.63 0.83
CA THR A 135 9.75 -4.33 0.35
C THR A 135 9.19 -3.46 1.47
N VAL A 136 8.62 -4.05 2.53
CA VAL A 136 8.18 -3.32 3.73
C VAL A 136 9.39 -2.81 4.52
N VAL A 137 10.37 -3.67 4.78
CA VAL A 137 11.60 -3.31 5.50
C VAL A 137 12.41 -2.25 4.75
N LEU A 138 12.60 -2.42 3.45
CA LEU A 138 13.35 -1.50 2.61
C LEU A 138 12.65 -0.13 2.50
N ASN A 139 11.32 -0.11 2.43
CA ASN A 139 10.54 1.14 2.35
C ASN A 139 10.75 2.02 3.59
N SER A 140 10.61 1.46 4.77
CA SER A 140 10.69 2.19 6.04
C SER A 140 12.12 2.39 6.53
N ALA A 141 12.82 1.30 6.85
CA ALA A 141 14.07 1.35 7.57
C ALA A 141 15.27 1.76 6.71
N PHE A 142 15.25 1.46 5.40
CA PHE A 142 16.33 1.85 4.50
C PHE A 142 16.00 3.15 3.77
N TRP A 143 14.85 3.23 3.10
CA TRP A 143 14.49 4.41 2.31
C TRP A 143 14.04 5.61 3.15
N GLY A 144 13.36 5.37 4.28
CA GLY A 144 12.74 6.41 5.07
C GLY A 144 11.41 6.90 4.48
N GLN A 145 10.77 6.08 3.63
CA GLN A 145 9.46 6.37 3.04
C GLN A 145 8.31 6.03 4.00
N CYS A 146 7.18 6.67 3.82
CA CYS A 146 6.00 6.55 4.68
C CYS A 146 4.85 5.73 4.06
N ASP A 147 5.14 4.80 3.13
CA ASP A 147 4.09 4.06 2.43
C ASP A 147 3.27 3.17 3.37
N SER A 148 3.88 2.63 4.42
CA SER A 148 3.19 1.87 5.47
C SER A 148 2.12 2.69 6.20
N MET A 149 2.25 4.02 6.29
CA MET A 149 1.27 4.88 6.95
C MET A 149 -0.08 4.82 6.23
N TYR A 150 -0.11 5.20 4.95
CA TYR A 150 -1.38 5.23 4.23
C TYR A 150 -1.94 3.83 3.95
N VAL A 151 -1.06 2.82 3.72
CA VAL A 151 -1.51 1.45 3.44
C VAL A 151 -2.06 0.77 4.69
N SER A 152 -1.48 0.99 5.88
CA SER A 152 -2.06 0.47 7.13
C SER A 152 -3.47 1.01 7.36
N LEU A 153 -3.70 2.31 7.13
CA LEU A 153 -5.02 2.93 7.23
C LEU A 153 -6.01 2.33 6.21
N ILE A 154 -5.58 2.04 4.98
CA ILE A 154 -6.41 1.35 3.97
C ILE A 154 -6.76 -0.07 4.44
N ILE A 155 -5.81 -0.84 4.99
CA ILE A 155 -6.07 -2.20 5.51
C ILE A 155 -7.08 -2.16 6.66
N PHE A 156 -6.95 -1.20 7.59
CA PHE A 156 -7.94 -1.01 8.65
C PHE A 156 -9.29 -0.52 8.10
N ALA A 157 -9.31 0.31 7.03
CA ALA A 157 -10.55 0.71 6.36
C ALA A 157 -11.27 -0.50 5.75
N ILE A 158 -10.55 -1.40 5.08
CA ILE A 158 -11.09 -2.66 4.55
C ILE A 158 -11.61 -3.53 5.70
N LEU A 159 -10.87 -3.64 6.80
CA LEU A 159 -11.30 -4.39 7.99
C LEU A 159 -12.59 -3.81 8.59
N CYS A 160 -12.72 -2.48 8.66
CA CYS A 160 -13.94 -1.81 9.09
C CYS A 160 -15.09 -2.07 8.11
N THR A 161 -14.84 -2.01 6.81
CA THR A 161 -15.84 -2.29 5.76
C THR A 161 -16.40 -3.70 5.87
N VAL A 162 -15.55 -4.73 6.03
CA VAL A 162 -15.99 -6.13 6.17
C VAL A 162 -16.66 -6.42 7.52
N LYS A 163 -16.57 -5.50 8.47
CA LYS A 163 -17.29 -5.51 9.75
C LYS A 163 -18.53 -4.60 9.74
N ASP A 164 -18.96 -4.13 8.59
CA ASP A 164 -20.09 -3.20 8.41
C ASP A 164 -19.95 -1.86 9.18
N LYS A 165 -18.71 -1.46 9.50
CA LYS A 165 -18.38 -0.19 10.15
C LYS A 165 -17.97 0.84 9.11
N HIS A 166 -18.95 1.37 8.37
CA HIS A 166 -18.68 2.17 7.17
C HIS A 166 -18.14 3.57 7.48
N ILE A 167 -18.67 4.28 8.50
CA ILE A 167 -18.16 5.60 8.88
C ILE A 167 -16.67 5.53 9.28
N PRO A 168 -16.24 4.68 10.22
CA PRO A 168 -14.80 4.52 10.51
C PRO A 168 -13.98 4.13 9.28
N ALA A 169 -14.51 3.31 8.36
CA ALA A 169 -13.80 2.96 7.14
C ALA A 169 -13.48 4.19 6.30
N PHE A 170 -14.47 5.08 6.08
CA PHE A 170 -14.28 6.29 5.28
C PHE A 170 -13.43 7.35 5.99
N VAL A 171 -13.46 7.43 7.32
CA VAL A 171 -12.52 8.25 8.11
C VAL A 171 -11.09 7.75 7.91
N LEU A 172 -10.85 6.45 7.97
CA LEU A 172 -9.52 5.86 7.74
C LEU A 172 -9.03 6.10 6.30
N LEU A 173 -9.92 6.06 5.30
CA LEU A 173 -9.58 6.42 3.92
C LEU A 173 -9.22 7.91 3.80
N GLY A 174 -9.95 8.79 4.46
CA GLY A 174 -9.63 10.21 4.52
C GLY A 174 -8.29 10.48 5.18
N ALA A 175 -7.99 9.78 6.29
CA ALA A 175 -6.68 9.85 6.94
C ALA A 175 -5.56 9.30 6.03
N ALA A 176 -5.81 8.24 5.27
CA ALA A 176 -4.85 7.71 4.31
C ALA A 176 -4.57 8.72 3.18
N LEU A 177 -5.60 9.41 2.66
CA LEU A 177 -5.45 10.48 1.67
C LEU A 177 -4.64 11.64 2.24
N ALA A 178 -4.93 12.05 3.47
CA ALA A 178 -4.24 13.12 4.17
C ALA A 178 -2.73 12.87 4.34
N PHE A 179 -2.29 11.62 4.33
CA PHE A 179 -0.85 11.29 4.31
C PHE A 179 -0.29 11.15 2.91
N LYS A 180 -1.03 10.53 1.98
CA LYS A 180 -0.48 10.23 0.64
C LYS A 180 -1.57 10.11 -0.42
N LEU A 181 -1.37 10.81 -1.54
CA LEU A 181 -2.29 10.81 -2.69
C LEU A 181 -2.56 9.39 -3.24
N GLN A 182 -1.59 8.48 -3.13
CA GLN A 182 -1.70 7.10 -3.63
C GLN A 182 -2.87 6.30 -3.03
N MET A 183 -3.50 6.80 -1.96
CA MET A 183 -4.78 6.26 -1.47
C MET A 183 -5.85 6.20 -2.57
N VAL A 184 -5.80 7.08 -3.56
CA VAL A 184 -6.78 7.09 -4.66
C VAL A 184 -6.83 5.76 -5.45
N PHE A 185 -5.77 4.94 -5.42
CA PHE A 185 -5.76 3.65 -6.11
C PHE A 185 -6.75 2.63 -5.54
N ILE A 186 -7.18 2.80 -4.28
CA ILE A 186 -8.22 1.95 -3.68
C ILE A 186 -9.64 2.50 -3.87
N LEU A 187 -9.82 3.76 -4.24
CA LEU A 187 -11.15 4.36 -4.40
C LEU A 187 -12.05 3.63 -5.40
N PRO A 188 -11.56 3.11 -6.55
CA PRO A 188 -12.40 2.33 -7.45
C PRO A 188 -13.06 1.14 -6.75
N LEU A 189 -12.38 0.44 -5.83
CA LEU A 189 -12.99 -0.62 -5.02
C LEU A 189 -14.23 -0.10 -4.28
N TYR A 190 -14.15 1.07 -3.64
CA TYR A 190 -15.25 1.62 -2.86
C TYR A 190 -16.40 2.11 -3.74
N ILE A 191 -16.12 2.58 -4.96
CA ILE A 191 -17.15 2.86 -5.97
C ILE A 191 -17.88 1.58 -6.38
N TYR A 192 -17.13 0.49 -6.65
CA TYR A 192 -17.71 -0.82 -6.96
C TYR A 192 -18.55 -1.35 -5.79
N TYR A 193 -18.02 -1.22 -4.57
CA TYR A 193 -18.74 -1.63 -3.35
C TYR A 193 -20.02 -0.83 -3.14
N TYR A 194 -20.00 0.49 -3.38
CA TYR A 194 -21.18 1.36 -3.29
C TYR A 194 -22.32 0.86 -4.17
N VAL A 195 -22.03 0.61 -5.45
CA VAL A 195 -23.08 0.23 -6.40
C VAL A 195 -23.51 -1.22 -6.30
N SER A 196 -22.63 -2.12 -5.83
CA SER A 196 -22.90 -3.56 -5.70
C SER A 196 -23.55 -3.93 -4.36
N SER A 197 -23.00 -3.47 -3.23
CA SER A 197 -23.41 -3.91 -1.89
C SER A 197 -24.66 -3.21 -1.38
N LYS A 198 -24.91 -1.97 -1.81
CA LYS A 198 -25.98 -1.06 -1.33
C LYS A 198 -25.96 -0.78 0.18
N LYS A 199 -24.83 -1.04 0.86
CA LYS A 199 -24.65 -0.86 2.31
C LYS A 199 -24.16 0.55 2.67
N ILE A 200 -23.61 1.28 1.72
CA ILE A 200 -23.09 2.63 1.91
C ILE A 200 -23.85 3.64 1.07
N SER A 201 -23.90 4.88 1.54
CA SER A 201 -24.46 6.02 0.81
C SER A 201 -23.34 6.78 0.09
N ILE A 202 -23.69 7.51 -0.98
CA ILE A 202 -22.77 8.45 -1.64
C ILE A 202 -22.20 9.49 -0.64
N LEU A 203 -22.96 9.82 0.41
CA LEU A 203 -22.53 10.75 1.44
C LEU A 203 -21.31 10.26 2.24
N HIS A 204 -21.06 8.94 2.30
CA HIS A 204 -19.86 8.43 2.95
C HIS A 204 -18.58 8.93 2.25
N PHE A 205 -18.62 9.15 0.92
CA PHE A 205 -17.46 9.65 0.19
C PHE A 205 -17.09 11.08 0.59
N LEU A 206 -18.03 11.88 1.12
CA LEU A 206 -17.75 13.22 1.65
C LEU A 206 -16.92 13.17 2.96
N ILE A 207 -16.93 12.05 3.67
CA ILE A 207 -16.13 11.87 4.89
C ILE A 207 -14.63 11.91 4.55
N ILE A 208 -14.23 11.44 3.36
CA ILE A 208 -12.81 11.42 2.95
C ILE A 208 -12.22 12.84 2.93
N PRO A 209 -12.70 13.77 2.10
CA PRO A 209 -12.17 15.13 2.09
C PRO A 209 -12.40 15.87 3.42
N LEU A 210 -13.50 15.60 4.12
CA LEU A 210 -13.74 16.19 5.44
C LEU A 210 -12.68 15.78 6.45
N THR A 211 -12.31 14.50 6.48
CA THR A 211 -11.24 14.00 7.37
C THR A 211 -9.89 14.60 7.00
N ASP A 212 -9.56 14.70 5.71
CA ASP A 212 -8.34 15.34 5.22
C ASP A 212 -8.27 16.81 5.70
N ILE A 213 -9.34 17.57 5.51
CA ILE A 213 -9.44 18.96 5.98
C ILE A 213 -9.20 19.03 7.50
N VAL A 214 -9.87 18.18 8.28
CA VAL A 214 -9.73 18.16 9.74
C VAL A 214 -8.28 17.87 10.16
N MET A 215 -7.60 16.94 9.49
CA MET A 215 -6.20 16.61 9.76
C MET A 215 -5.23 17.74 9.36
N CYS A 216 -5.61 18.60 8.42
CA CYS A 216 -4.81 19.77 8.02
C CYS A 216 -5.03 21.00 8.92
N LEU A 217 -6.10 21.04 9.73
CA LEU A 217 -6.43 22.20 10.57
C LEU A 217 -5.29 22.67 11.48
N PRO A 218 -4.44 21.80 12.08
CA PRO A 218 -3.32 22.28 12.88
C PRO A 218 -2.42 23.28 12.12
N ALA A 219 -2.12 23.01 10.85
CA ALA A 219 -1.31 23.95 10.05
C ALA A 219 -2.10 25.22 9.69
N VAL A 220 -3.39 25.10 9.41
CA VAL A 220 -4.27 26.25 9.12
C VAL A 220 -4.35 27.20 10.33
N PHE A 221 -4.43 26.68 11.55
CA PHE A 221 -4.41 27.49 12.79
C PHE A 221 -3.09 28.26 12.97
N PHE A 222 -1.99 27.76 12.42
CA PHE A 222 -0.71 28.45 12.43
C PHE A 222 -0.45 29.29 11.16
N GLY A 223 -1.51 29.62 10.40
CA GLY A 223 -1.45 30.58 9.29
C GLY A 223 -1.30 29.98 7.90
N ARG A 224 -1.41 28.64 7.74
CA ARG A 224 -1.43 28.01 6.41
C ARG A 224 -2.69 28.44 5.65
N PRO A 225 -2.57 28.91 4.38
CA PRO A 225 -3.73 29.17 3.55
C PRO A 225 -4.61 27.90 3.40
N PHE A 226 -5.92 28.06 3.60
CA PHE A 226 -6.85 26.92 3.50
C PHE A 226 -6.80 26.22 2.14
N PHE A 227 -6.60 26.96 1.06
CA PHE A 227 -6.52 26.40 -0.29
C PHE A 227 -5.30 25.52 -0.53
N ASP A 228 -4.24 25.62 0.32
CA ASP A 228 -3.07 24.74 0.21
C ASP A 228 -3.44 23.27 0.45
N ILE A 229 -4.51 23.00 1.18
CA ILE A 229 -5.05 21.63 1.39
C ILE A 229 -5.38 20.96 0.05
N ILE A 230 -5.91 21.71 -0.90
CA ILE A 230 -6.28 21.18 -2.23
C ILE A 230 -5.11 21.31 -3.20
N LYS A 231 -4.38 22.42 -3.13
CA LYS A 231 -3.29 22.73 -4.05
C LYS A 231 -2.19 21.66 -4.02
N ILE A 232 -1.86 21.12 -2.84
CA ILE A 232 -0.82 20.09 -2.71
C ILE A 232 -1.06 18.87 -3.59
N TYR A 233 -2.32 18.44 -3.76
CA TYR A 233 -2.67 17.31 -4.61
C TYR A 233 -2.48 17.63 -6.09
N ALA A 234 -2.82 18.86 -6.52
CA ALA A 234 -2.57 19.30 -7.89
C ALA A 234 -1.05 19.36 -8.19
N ASP A 235 -0.26 19.91 -7.26
CA ASP A 235 1.19 19.99 -7.41
C ASP A 235 1.84 18.59 -7.45
N GLN A 236 1.37 17.64 -6.65
CA GLN A 236 1.85 16.26 -6.67
C GLN A 236 1.57 15.54 -7.98
N THR A 237 0.42 15.80 -8.63
CA THR A 237 0.09 15.13 -9.89
C THR A 237 0.98 15.55 -11.05
N ASP A 238 1.63 16.72 -10.98
CA ASP A 238 2.50 17.27 -12.03
C ASP A 238 4.00 17.23 -11.65
N TYR A 239 4.31 16.62 -10.51
CA TYR A 239 5.70 16.52 -10.07
C TYR A 239 6.53 15.67 -11.01
N GLY A 240 7.69 16.20 -11.43
CA GLY A 240 8.66 15.50 -12.29
C GLY A 240 8.30 15.44 -13.77
N LYS A 241 7.04 15.62 -14.19
CA LYS A 241 6.54 15.62 -15.59
C LYS A 241 7.12 14.49 -16.45
N GLN A 242 7.18 13.28 -15.91
CA GLN A 242 7.66 12.07 -16.56
C GLN A 242 6.53 11.07 -16.73
N ILE A 243 6.45 10.43 -17.91
CA ILE A 243 5.44 9.39 -18.18
C ILE A 243 5.78 8.09 -17.46
N GLN A 244 7.07 7.78 -17.36
CA GLN A 244 7.59 6.58 -16.73
C GLN A 244 8.52 6.97 -15.57
N MET A 245 8.28 6.40 -14.37
CA MET A 245 9.05 6.66 -13.16
C MET A 245 9.44 5.34 -12.46
N ASN A 246 10.08 4.44 -13.23
CA ASN A 246 10.64 3.15 -12.82
C ASN A 246 9.64 2.04 -12.40
N TYR A 247 8.33 2.30 -12.37
CA TYR A 247 7.37 1.21 -12.23
C TYR A 247 7.22 0.47 -13.57
N PRO A 248 7.34 -0.88 -13.61
CA PRO A 248 7.32 -1.66 -14.85
C PRO A 248 5.89 -1.88 -15.38
N ASN A 249 5.26 -0.81 -15.87
CA ASN A 249 3.94 -0.82 -16.51
C ASN A 249 4.04 -0.70 -18.05
N VAL A 250 2.91 -0.48 -18.71
CA VAL A 250 2.84 -0.38 -20.18
C VAL A 250 3.71 0.74 -20.77
N TYR A 251 4.03 1.77 -19.97
CA TYR A 251 4.86 2.89 -20.41
C TYR A 251 6.37 2.58 -20.40
N ALA A 252 6.78 1.46 -19.80
CA ALA A 252 8.17 1.03 -19.80
C ALA A 252 8.75 0.80 -21.22
N PHE A 253 7.90 0.61 -22.23
CA PHE A 253 8.30 0.40 -23.62
C PHE A 253 8.24 1.67 -24.48
N MET A 254 7.53 2.71 -24.01
CA MET A 254 7.28 3.91 -24.82
C MET A 254 8.32 5.00 -24.61
N CYS A 255 8.96 5.02 -23.45
CA CYS A 255 9.79 6.14 -23.02
C CYS A 255 11.13 5.64 -22.47
N ASN A 256 12.22 6.01 -23.09
CA ASN A 256 13.54 5.96 -22.47
C ASN A 256 13.71 7.13 -21.45
N GLY A 257 12.72 7.28 -20.56
CA GLY A 257 12.81 8.14 -19.38
C GLY A 257 12.63 9.65 -19.56
N GLN A 258 12.51 10.22 -20.77
CA GLN A 258 12.76 11.67 -20.90
C GLN A 258 11.97 12.47 -21.93
N SER A 259 10.82 12.12 -22.42
CA SER A 259 10.17 13.09 -23.32
C SER A 259 9.06 13.87 -22.63
N VAL A 260 9.39 15.07 -22.16
CA VAL A 260 8.42 16.09 -21.72
C VAL A 260 7.41 16.43 -22.83
N GLU A 261 7.81 16.37 -24.10
CA GLU A 261 6.95 16.66 -25.26
C GLU A 261 5.68 15.80 -25.30
N ASN A 262 5.79 14.50 -25.01
CA ASN A 262 4.64 13.61 -25.01
C ASN A 262 3.88 13.56 -23.67
N TYR A 263 4.40 14.19 -22.61
CA TYR A 263 3.79 14.15 -21.28
C TYR A 263 2.36 14.71 -21.28
N TYR A 264 2.17 15.88 -21.83
CA TYR A 264 0.88 16.57 -21.85
C TYR A 264 -0.21 15.88 -22.70
N LEU A 265 0.21 15.02 -23.64
CA LEU A 265 -0.70 14.17 -24.41
C LEU A 265 -0.94 12.83 -23.71
N LEU A 266 0.11 12.14 -23.31
CA LEU A 266 0.03 10.77 -22.78
C LEU A 266 -0.57 10.70 -21.37
N LYS A 267 -0.35 11.72 -20.51
CA LYS A 267 -0.93 11.76 -19.17
C LYS A 267 -2.45 11.73 -19.20
N PRO A 268 -3.17 12.65 -19.86
CA PRO A 268 -4.63 12.58 -19.92
C PRO A 268 -5.13 11.33 -20.63
N LEU A 269 -4.44 10.85 -21.67
CA LEU A 269 -4.80 9.59 -22.33
C LEU A 269 -4.67 8.39 -21.37
N SER A 270 -3.64 8.37 -20.52
CA SER A 270 -3.46 7.32 -19.49
C SER A 270 -4.61 7.30 -18.50
N ILE A 271 -5.07 8.48 -18.08
CA ILE A 271 -6.21 8.62 -17.16
C ILE A 271 -7.50 8.13 -17.84
N VAL A 272 -7.78 8.58 -19.07
CA VAL A 272 -8.98 8.15 -19.83
C VAL A 272 -8.98 6.64 -20.06
N LEU A 273 -7.83 6.05 -20.43
CA LEU A 273 -7.69 4.61 -20.61
C LEU A 273 -7.96 3.86 -19.31
N THR A 274 -7.35 4.29 -18.21
CA THR A 274 -7.53 3.66 -16.88
C THR A 274 -8.99 3.73 -16.46
N MET A 275 -9.61 4.89 -16.57
CA MET A 275 -11.03 5.09 -16.22
C MET A 275 -11.94 4.25 -17.11
N GLY A 276 -11.63 4.12 -18.42
CA GLY A 276 -12.36 3.27 -19.36
C GLY A 276 -12.33 1.80 -18.95
N ILE A 277 -11.15 1.27 -18.59
CA ILE A 277 -10.99 -0.12 -18.13
C ILE A 277 -11.73 -0.35 -16.81
N LEU A 278 -11.60 0.57 -15.86
CA LEU A 278 -12.34 0.51 -14.59
C LEU A 278 -13.85 0.59 -14.81
N ALA A 279 -14.33 1.49 -15.68
CA ALA A 279 -15.76 1.59 -16.01
C ALA A 279 -16.30 0.31 -16.66
N ALA A 280 -15.54 -0.30 -17.58
CA ALA A 280 -15.89 -1.59 -18.18
C ALA A 280 -15.98 -2.71 -17.13
N GLY A 281 -15.01 -2.77 -16.21
CA GLY A 281 -15.04 -3.72 -15.08
C GLY A 281 -16.25 -3.50 -14.18
N LEU A 282 -16.56 -2.23 -13.85
CA LEU A 282 -17.75 -1.88 -13.06
C LEU A 282 -19.04 -2.32 -13.76
N PHE A 283 -19.16 -2.04 -15.06
CA PHE A 283 -20.30 -2.49 -15.86
C PHE A 283 -20.48 -4.02 -15.80
N ILE A 284 -19.37 -4.77 -15.93
CA ILE A 284 -19.40 -6.24 -15.85
C ILE A 284 -19.85 -6.71 -14.46
N VAL A 285 -19.32 -6.10 -13.37
CA VAL A 285 -19.71 -6.42 -11.99
C VAL A 285 -21.19 -6.18 -11.76
N LEU A 286 -21.74 -5.07 -12.25
CA LEU A 286 -23.16 -4.74 -12.15
C LEU A 286 -24.03 -5.67 -13.00
N HIS A 287 -23.66 -5.89 -14.25
CA HIS A 287 -24.41 -6.74 -15.18
C HIS A 287 -24.51 -8.19 -14.68
N LYS A 288 -23.42 -8.70 -14.09
CA LYS A 288 -23.35 -10.04 -13.50
C LYS A 288 -23.86 -10.10 -12.06
N LYS A 289 -24.29 -8.97 -11.49
CA LYS A 289 -24.81 -8.87 -10.11
C LYS A 289 -23.84 -9.47 -9.09
N VAL A 290 -22.56 -9.17 -9.23
CA VAL A 290 -21.51 -9.68 -8.34
C VAL A 290 -21.76 -9.18 -6.92
N ASP A 291 -21.82 -10.11 -5.96
CA ASP A 291 -21.99 -9.79 -4.55
C ASP A 291 -20.65 -9.46 -3.89
N LEU A 292 -20.33 -8.17 -3.76
CA LEU A 292 -19.14 -7.66 -3.09
C LEU A 292 -19.24 -7.65 -1.54
N ASN A 293 -20.34 -8.15 -0.95
CA ASN A 293 -20.37 -8.47 0.47
C ASN A 293 -19.55 -9.73 0.79
N LYS A 294 -19.27 -10.57 -0.21
CA LYS A 294 -18.33 -11.68 -0.09
C LYS A 294 -16.91 -11.12 -0.01
N ARG A 295 -16.24 -11.36 1.11
CA ARG A 295 -14.95 -10.75 1.47
C ARG A 295 -13.82 -11.08 0.49
N ASP A 296 -13.79 -12.32 -0.04
CA ASP A 296 -12.84 -12.75 -1.07
C ASP A 296 -13.05 -12.01 -2.39
N LYS A 297 -14.30 -11.78 -2.80
CA LYS A 297 -14.64 -11.01 -3.99
C LYS A 297 -14.31 -9.53 -3.83
N LEU A 298 -14.58 -8.98 -2.64
CA LEU A 298 -14.19 -7.60 -2.30
C LEU A 298 -12.68 -7.41 -2.41
N MET A 299 -11.89 -8.31 -1.79
CA MET A 299 -10.43 -8.23 -1.83
C MET A 299 -9.88 -8.39 -3.25
N MET A 300 -10.37 -9.36 -4.03
CA MET A 300 -9.92 -9.55 -5.42
C MET A 300 -10.30 -8.34 -6.29
N THR A 301 -11.45 -7.71 -6.06
CA THR A 301 -11.84 -6.47 -6.75
C THR A 301 -10.87 -5.34 -6.39
N GLY A 302 -10.50 -5.19 -5.11
CA GLY A 302 -9.51 -4.21 -4.67
C GLY A 302 -8.13 -4.43 -5.30
N ILE A 303 -7.69 -5.68 -5.38
CA ILE A 303 -6.45 -6.07 -6.06
C ILE A 303 -6.50 -5.68 -7.54
N TRP A 304 -7.55 -6.10 -8.24
CA TRP A 304 -7.67 -5.85 -9.68
C TRP A 304 -7.77 -4.36 -10.00
N THR A 305 -8.56 -3.59 -9.26
CA THR A 305 -8.72 -2.15 -9.48
C THR A 305 -7.43 -1.37 -9.19
N SER A 306 -6.75 -1.69 -8.09
CA SER A 306 -5.47 -1.06 -7.75
C SER A 306 -4.39 -1.42 -8.77
N PHE A 307 -4.33 -2.67 -9.22
CA PHE A 307 -3.39 -3.09 -10.25
C PHE A 307 -3.68 -2.42 -11.60
N THR A 308 -4.95 -2.23 -11.96
CA THR A 308 -5.35 -1.48 -13.17
C THR A 308 -4.82 -0.05 -13.12
N CYS A 309 -4.95 0.64 -11.98
CA CYS A 309 -4.38 1.98 -11.80
C CYS A 309 -2.86 1.97 -12.04
N LEU A 310 -2.13 1.05 -11.41
CA LEU A 310 -0.68 0.95 -11.54
C LEU A 310 -0.23 0.62 -12.97
N MET A 311 -1.00 -0.21 -13.67
CA MET A 311 -0.65 -0.70 -15.01
C MET A 311 -0.85 0.36 -16.09
N PHE A 312 -1.89 1.19 -15.98
CA PHE A 312 -2.32 2.09 -17.06
C PHE A 312 -2.21 3.58 -16.75
N LEU A 313 -2.03 4.00 -15.49
CA LEU A 313 -1.67 5.38 -15.19
C LEU A 313 -0.20 5.63 -15.50
N SER A 314 0.07 6.84 -16.02
CA SER A 314 1.44 7.34 -16.20
C SER A 314 2.06 7.78 -14.87
N SER A 315 3.36 8.06 -14.88
CA SER A 315 4.10 8.63 -13.74
C SER A 315 4.08 7.76 -12.48
N MET A 316 4.09 6.42 -12.66
CA MET A 316 4.14 5.48 -11.56
C MET A 316 5.56 5.22 -11.10
N HIS A 317 5.84 5.50 -9.82
CA HIS A 317 7.11 5.15 -9.17
C HIS A 317 7.19 3.66 -8.85
N GLU A 318 8.41 3.15 -8.77
CA GLU A 318 8.74 1.75 -8.45
C GLU A 318 8.11 1.24 -7.15
N ARG A 319 7.84 2.14 -6.18
CA ARG A 319 7.26 1.81 -4.86
C ARG A 319 5.73 1.89 -4.81
N TYR A 320 5.06 2.39 -5.85
CA TYR A 320 3.60 2.56 -5.81
C TYR A 320 2.82 1.25 -5.81
N SER A 321 3.48 0.12 -6.13
CA SER A 321 2.93 -1.23 -5.94
C SER A 321 2.78 -1.65 -4.47
N TYR A 322 3.29 -0.88 -3.50
CA TYR A 322 3.28 -1.24 -2.09
C TYR A 322 1.88 -1.67 -1.58
N LEU A 323 0.83 -0.91 -1.93
CA LEU A 323 -0.55 -1.27 -1.61
C LEU A 323 -0.95 -2.62 -2.25
N LEU A 324 -0.65 -2.82 -3.53
CA LEU A 324 -0.96 -4.05 -4.26
C LEU A 324 -0.29 -5.27 -3.61
N ASP A 325 0.99 -5.15 -3.26
CA ASP A 325 1.75 -6.22 -2.62
C ASP A 325 1.11 -6.67 -1.30
N ILE A 326 0.70 -5.71 -0.47
CA ILE A 326 0.04 -5.98 0.81
C ILE A 326 -1.35 -6.61 0.62
N LEU A 327 -2.14 -6.12 -0.35
CA LEU A 327 -3.44 -6.72 -0.67
C LEU A 327 -3.29 -8.18 -1.15
N LEU A 328 -2.26 -8.47 -1.95
CA LEU A 328 -1.97 -9.82 -2.43
C LEU A 328 -1.52 -10.76 -1.30
N ILE A 329 -0.67 -10.29 -0.38
CA ILE A 329 -0.30 -11.06 0.83
C ILE A 329 -1.56 -11.36 1.65
N ALA A 330 -2.37 -10.35 1.95
CA ALA A 330 -3.60 -10.52 2.71
C ALA A 330 -4.55 -11.53 2.03
N TYR A 331 -4.76 -11.39 0.71
CA TYR A 331 -5.61 -12.29 -0.06
C TYR A 331 -5.14 -13.73 -0.03
N PHE A 332 -3.82 -13.96 -0.17
CA PHE A 332 -3.25 -15.31 -0.07
C PHE A 332 -3.54 -15.94 1.30
N PHE A 333 -3.28 -15.24 2.40
CA PHE A 333 -3.53 -15.79 3.74
C PHE A 333 -5.01 -15.94 4.07
N MET A 334 -5.87 -15.10 3.50
CA MET A 334 -7.33 -15.25 3.60
C MET A 334 -7.79 -16.54 2.92
N THR A 335 -7.39 -16.75 1.67
CA THR A 335 -8.02 -17.73 0.76
C THR A 335 -7.16 -18.98 0.52
N LYS A 336 -5.86 -18.93 0.78
CA LYS A 336 -4.84 -19.92 0.40
C LYS A 336 -4.72 -20.12 -1.12
N LYS A 337 -5.17 -19.14 -1.92
CA LYS A 337 -5.14 -19.21 -3.37
C LYS A 337 -4.02 -18.36 -3.95
N HIS A 338 -3.52 -18.75 -5.13
CA HIS A 338 -2.61 -17.96 -5.97
C HIS A 338 -1.33 -17.44 -5.28
N PRO A 339 -0.57 -18.27 -4.54
CA PRO A 339 0.62 -17.81 -3.81
C PRO A 339 1.68 -17.20 -4.74
N PHE A 340 1.80 -17.72 -5.97
CA PHE A 340 2.77 -17.22 -6.94
C PHE A 340 2.44 -15.80 -7.42
N VAL A 341 1.17 -15.35 -7.38
CA VAL A 341 0.79 -13.97 -7.75
C VAL A 341 1.40 -12.98 -6.75
N ALA A 342 1.24 -13.26 -5.45
CA ALA A 342 1.84 -12.44 -4.40
C ALA A 342 3.37 -12.46 -4.49
N LEU A 343 3.97 -13.65 -4.66
CA LEU A 343 5.43 -13.78 -4.77
C LEU A 343 5.98 -13.04 -6.00
N THR A 344 5.34 -13.17 -7.16
CA THR A 344 5.80 -12.49 -8.39
C THR A 344 5.69 -10.98 -8.26
N SER A 345 4.58 -10.46 -7.69
CA SER A 345 4.43 -9.02 -7.43
C SER A 345 5.54 -8.49 -6.51
N LEU A 346 5.82 -9.20 -5.41
CA LEU A 346 6.88 -8.84 -4.48
C LEU A 346 8.28 -8.84 -5.13
N LEU A 347 8.56 -9.80 -6.02
CA LEU A 347 9.84 -9.84 -6.75
C LEU A 347 9.97 -8.68 -7.73
N ILE A 348 8.88 -8.32 -8.42
CA ILE A 348 8.82 -7.15 -9.30
C ILE A 348 9.09 -5.87 -8.49
N SER A 349 8.42 -5.70 -7.36
CA SER A 349 8.62 -4.55 -6.46
C SER A 349 10.04 -4.52 -5.92
N LEU A 350 10.55 -5.67 -5.44
CA LEU A 350 11.92 -5.78 -4.91
C LEU A 350 12.98 -5.37 -5.94
N ARG A 351 12.80 -5.73 -7.23
CA ARG A 351 13.69 -5.25 -8.31
C ARG A 351 13.72 -3.72 -8.35
N GLY A 352 12.57 -3.04 -8.25
CA GLY A 352 12.49 -1.57 -8.22
C GLY A 352 13.21 -0.97 -7.02
N TYR A 353 13.01 -1.55 -5.83
CA TYR A 353 13.70 -1.14 -4.60
C TYR A 353 15.22 -1.32 -4.69
N CYS A 354 15.68 -2.49 -5.17
CA CYS A 354 17.11 -2.76 -5.32
C CYS A 354 17.76 -1.82 -6.33
N TYR A 355 17.09 -1.54 -7.44
CA TYR A 355 17.54 -0.58 -8.44
C TYR A 355 17.75 0.82 -7.84
N TYR A 356 16.76 1.31 -7.09
CA TYR A 356 16.79 2.65 -6.53
C TYR A 356 17.76 2.78 -5.34
N LEU A 357 17.70 1.85 -4.38
CA LEU A 357 18.47 1.97 -3.13
C LEU A 357 19.94 1.57 -3.28
N PHE A 358 20.23 0.63 -4.17
CA PHE A 358 21.56 0.01 -4.26
C PHE A 358 22.20 0.13 -5.64
N ALA A 359 21.58 0.90 -6.55
CA ALA A 359 22.03 1.05 -7.94
C ALA A 359 22.33 -0.30 -8.63
N ASN A 360 21.53 -1.32 -8.35
CA ASN A 360 21.72 -2.67 -8.88
C ASN A 360 21.18 -2.74 -10.31
N TYR A 361 22.07 -2.63 -11.30
CA TYR A 361 21.76 -2.68 -12.73
C TYR A 361 21.85 -4.10 -13.33
N GLU A 362 22.35 -5.09 -12.59
CA GLU A 362 22.50 -6.48 -13.06
C GLU A 362 21.19 -7.27 -13.04
N ALA A 363 20.18 -6.79 -12.28
CA ALA A 363 18.84 -7.37 -12.29
C ALA A 363 18.16 -7.19 -13.65
N LEU A 364 17.01 -7.82 -13.83
CA LEU A 364 16.18 -7.66 -15.03
C LEU A 364 15.99 -6.19 -15.41
N THR A 365 16.10 -5.87 -16.69
CA THR A 365 15.82 -4.52 -17.20
C THR A 365 14.37 -4.13 -16.90
N LEU A 366 14.07 -2.82 -16.93
CA LEU A 366 12.72 -2.33 -16.72
C LEU A 366 11.72 -2.95 -17.72
N GLY A 367 12.11 -3.04 -19.01
CA GLY A 367 11.28 -3.63 -20.06
C GLY A 367 11.02 -5.13 -19.85
N GLN A 368 12.04 -5.91 -19.45
CA GLN A 368 11.87 -7.32 -19.13
C GLN A 368 10.93 -7.51 -17.93
N THR A 369 11.08 -6.69 -16.89
CA THR A 369 10.21 -6.71 -15.73
C THR A 369 8.77 -6.30 -16.09
N ALA A 370 8.61 -5.36 -17.03
CA ALA A 370 7.29 -4.93 -17.51
C ALA A 370 6.57 -6.06 -18.27
N VAL A 371 7.28 -6.89 -19.07
CA VAL A 371 6.66 -8.08 -19.70
C VAL A 371 6.09 -9.02 -18.63
N ILE A 372 6.87 -9.30 -17.57
CA ILE A 372 6.42 -10.16 -16.47
C ILE A 372 5.22 -9.53 -15.74
N ASN A 373 5.26 -8.22 -15.49
CA ASN A 373 4.20 -7.52 -14.77
C ASN A 373 2.89 -7.45 -15.60
N ILE A 374 2.98 -7.25 -16.92
CA ILE A 374 1.82 -7.30 -17.82
C ILE A 374 1.21 -8.71 -17.84
N ALA A 375 2.04 -9.76 -17.91
CA ALA A 375 1.56 -11.14 -17.83
C ALA A 375 0.88 -11.42 -16.49
N LEU A 376 1.45 -10.91 -15.39
CA LEU A 376 0.85 -11.00 -14.05
C LEU A 376 -0.50 -10.28 -13.99
N TYR A 377 -0.59 -9.06 -14.55
CA TYR A 377 -1.86 -8.31 -14.62
C TYR A 377 -2.91 -9.05 -15.45
N ALA A 378 -2.54 -9.60 -16.60
CA ALA A 378 -3.44 -10.40 -17.42
C ALA A 378 -3.96 -11.63 -16.65
N TYR A 379 -3.09 -12.30 -15.89
CA TYR A 379 -3.49 -13.43 -15.05
C TYR A 379 -4.39 -13.01 -13.89
N VAL A 380 -4.10 -11.90 -13.20
CA VAL A 380 -4.96 -11.34 -12.15
C VAL A 380 -6.33 -10.93 -12.71
N THR A 381 -6.36 -10.37 -13.93
CA THR A 381 -7.62 -10.07 -14.63
C THR A 381 -8.40 -11.35 -14.94
N PHE A 382 -7.72 -12.41 -15.37
CA PHE A 382 -8.34 -13.71 -15.58
C PHE A 382 -8.95 -14.27 -14.28
N ILE A 383 -8.23 -14.20 -13.14
CA ILE A 383 -8.75 -14.61 -11.83
C ILE A 383 -9.96 -13.77 -11.45
N PHE A 384 -9.88 -12.44 -11.58
CA PHE A 384 -10.98 -11.53 -11.28
C PHE A 384 -12.23 -11.90 -12.07
N VAL A 385 -12.11 -12.08 -13.39
CA VAL A 385 -13.25 -12.46 -14.23
C VAL A 385 -13.78 -13.84 -13.84
N ARG A 386 -12.91 -14.82 -13.65
CA ARG A 386 -13.33 -16.21 -13.43
C ARG A 386 -13.89 -16.43 -12.02
N GLU A 387 -13.17 -16.01 -10.97
CA GLU A 387 -13.57 -16.31 -9.59
C GLU A 387 -14.51 -15.27 -9.00
N THR A 388 -14.34 -13.99 -9.35
CA THR A 388 -15.15 -12.92 -8.78
C THR A 388 -16.42 -12.68 -9.59
N VAL A 389 -16.30 -12.58 -10.93
CA VAL A 389 -17.43 -12.23 -11.80
C VAL A 389 -18.27 -13.47 -12.14
N LEU A 390 -17.64 -14.56 -12.57
CA LEU A 390 -18.34 -15.77 -13.05
C LEU A 390 -18.61 -16.81 -11.94
N ASP A 391 -18.05 -16.59 -10.74
CA ASP A 391 -18.16 -17.51 -9.59
C ASP A 391 -17.69 -18.96 -9.91
N LYS A 392 -16.66 -19.08 -10.76
CA LYS A 392 -16.09 -20.36 -11.19
C LYS A 392 -14.72 -20.54 -10.56
N PRO A 393 -14.41 -21.69 -9.96
CA PRO A 393 -13.08 -21.93 -9.38
C PRO A 393 -12.02 -21.93 -10.49
N THR A 394 -10.83 -21.42 -10.19
CA THR A 394 -9.66 -21.61 -11.05
C THR A 394 -9.34 -23.10 -11.10
N LEU A 395 -8.95 -23.63 -12.27
CA LEU A 395 -8.58 -25.03 -12.40
C LEU A 395 -7.54 -25.39 -11.31
N ARG A 396 -7.95 -26.18 -10.33
CA ARG A 396 -6.99 -26.88 -9.48
C ARG A 396 -6.29 -27.87 -10.41
N PHE A 397 -4.96 -27.81 -10.52
CA PHE A 397 -4.23 -29.02 -10.87
C PHE A 397 -4.60 -30.03 -9.80
N ALA A 398 -5.35 -31.04 -10.20
CA ALA A 398 -5.75 -32.12 -9.32
C ALA A 398 -4.48 -32.82 -8.83
N HIS A 399 -4.01 -32.47 -7.63
CA HIS A 399 -3.24 -33.41 -6.86
C HIS A 399 -4.25 -34.49 -6.46
N SER A 400 -4.14 -35.61 -7.14
CA SER A 400 -4.78 -36.87 -6.76
C SER A 400 -4.38 -37.14 -5.30
N GLU A 401 -5.35 -36.98 -4.38
CA GLU A 401 -5.27 -37.69 -3.11
C GLU A 401 -5.28 -39.20 -3.43
N LYS A 402 -4.10 -39.83 -3.31
CA LYS A 402 -3.99 -41.26 -3.09
C LYS A 402 -3.50 -41.48 -1.67
#